data_1c075d8bc2f3486b0bd74b33bdb729ca
#
_entry.id   1c075d8bc2f3486b0bd74b33bdb729ca
#
_cell.length_a   1.000
_cell.length_b   1.000
_cell.length_c   1.000
_cell.angle_alpha   90.00
_cell.angle_beta   90.00
_cell.angle_gamma   90.00
#
_symmetry.space_group_name_H-M   'P 1'
#
loop_
_entity.id
_entity.type
_entity.pdbx_description
1 polymer ?
#
loop_
_entity_poly.entity_id
_entity_poly.type
_entity_poly.pdbx_seq_one_letter_code
_entity_poly.pdbx_strand_id
1 'polypeptide(L)'
;MIDIFKQPHKNNIPNDMAAFDTQTDESDVNNISLIESWQQVCKQVAQACAQVKRQTDEVTLLAVSKTKPAEMVATLARQGQRDFGENYLQEALEKIQVLGGQPECESIIWHYIGSIQRNKTRDIAENFDWVQTLEREIIAKRLNEQRPAELSPLNVLIQVNIDTEDSKSGCLPADLPELIAAIKHYERLQLRGLMIIPAKANIDAFARTKQLFEDIKIEHPELQQWDTLSMGMSGDMSEAIANGSTMVRVGTTIFGARA
;
A
#
# COMPACT_ATOMS: atom_id res chain seq x y z
N MET A 1 52.03 -29.03 -68.91
CA MET A 1 53.27 -28.59 -68.29
C MET A 1 52.97 -27.98 -66.98
N ILE A 2 53.44 -28.56 -65.89
CA ILE A 2 53.49 -28.15 -64.51
C ILE A 2 52.23 -28.36 -63.72
N ASP A 3 52.20 -29.56 -63.17
CA ASP A 3 51.48 -29.97 -61.95
C ASP A 3 51.95 -29.15 -60.73
N ILE A 4 51.01 -28.67 -59.89
CA ILE A 4 51.31 -28.39 -58.51
C ILE A 4 50.13 -28.86 -57.66
N PHE A 5 50.31 -30.00 -57.08
CA PHE A 5 49.51 -30.53 -55.95
C PHE A 5 49.61 -29.57 -54.74
N LYS A 6 48.50 -29.05 -54.26
CA LYS A 6 48.38 -28.49 -52.90
C LYS A 6 47.54 -29.38 -52.03
N GLN A 7 48.14 -29.88 -50.97
CA GLN A 7 47.52 -30.62 -49.89
C GLN A 7 46.50 -29.78 -49.07
N PRO A 8 45.50 -30.43 -48.48
CA PRO A 8 44.45 -29.72 -47.69
C PRO A 8 44.98 -29.33 -46.32
N HIS A 9 44.78 -28.05 -45.97
CA HIS A 9 44.99 -27.53 -44.63
C HIS A 9 43.98 -28.13 -43.68
N LYS A 10 44.46 -28.76 -42.59
CA LYS A 10 43.68 -29.12 -41.42
C LYS A 10 43.13 -27.89 -40.75
N ASN A 11 41.82 -27.69 -40.73
CA ASN A 11 41.16 -26.70 -39.92
C ASN A 11 41.20 -27.16 -38.46
N ASN A 12 42.03 -26.47 -37.67
CA ASN A 12 41.95 -26.49 -36.23
C ASN A 12 40.72 -25.67 -35.83
N ILE A 13 39.67 -26.30 -35.39
CA ILE A 13 38.54 -25.69 -34.66
C ILE A 13 38.99 -25.57 -33.20
N PRO A 14 39.07 -24.36 -32.63
CA PRO A 14 39.28 -24.20 -31.20
C PRO A 14 38.01 -24.69 -30.49
N ASN A 15 38.16 -25.68 -29.65
CA ASN A 15 37.13 -26.20 -28.77
C ASN A 15 37.10 -25.32 -27.50
N ASP A 16 36.60 -24.08 -27.62
CA ASP A 16 36.25 -23.23 -26.49
C ASP A 16 34.72 -23.06 -26.46
N MET A 17 34.06 -24.14 -26.05
CA MET A 17 32.76 -23.98 -25.42
C MET A 17 33.00 -23.43 -24.03
N ALA A 18 33.13 -22.10 -23.93
CA ALA A 18 32.91 -21.40 -22.67
C ALA A 18 31.49 -21.74 -22.21
N ALA A 19 31.40 -22.53 -21.16
CA ALA A 19 30.16 -22.72 -20.42
C ALA A 19 29.70 -21.35 -20.02
N PHE A 20 28.59 -20.87 -20.59
CA PHE A 20 27.83 -19.78 -20.05
C PHE A 20 27.29 -20.27 -18.70
N ASP A 21 28.01 -19.92 -17.65
CA ASP A 21 27.60 -20.08 -16.27
C ASP A 21 26.40 -19.14 -16.05
N THR A 22 25.20 -19.65 -16.27
CA THR A 22 23.95 -18.97 -15.92
C THR A 22 23.76 -19.12 -14.40
N GLN A 23 24.66 -18.53 -13.62
CA GLN A 23 24.33 -18.17 -12.26
C GLN A 23 23.29 -17.04 -12.36
N THR A 24 22.02 -17.39 -12.40
CA THR A 24 20.94 -16.46 -12.02
C THR A 24 21.28 -16.02 -10.60
N ASP A 25 21.58 -14.74 -10.44
CA ASP A 25 21.91 -14.16 -9.16
C ASP A 25 20.72 -14.41 -8.19
N GLU A 26 20.98 -14.79 -6.95
CA GLU A 26 19.93 -15.00 -5.93
C GLU A 26 18.99 -13.78 -5.82
N SER A 27 19.51 -12.60 -6.11
CA SER A 27 18.72 -11.36 -6.16
C SER A 27 17.68 -11.39 -7.29
N ASP A 28 18.01 -11.92 -8.46
CA ASP A 28 17.09 -12.02 -9.61
C ASP A 28 15.97 -13.03 -9.34
N VAL A 29 16.28 -14.16 -8.73
CA VAL A 29 15.29 -15.18 -8.35
C VAL A 29 14.32 -14.64 -7.30
N ASN A 30 14.81 -13.90 -6.31
CA ASN A 30 13.99 -13.27 -5.27
C ASN A 30 13.08 -12.19 -5.87
N ASN A 31 13.55 -11.41 -6.83
CA ASN A 31 12.77 -10.37 -7.51
C ASN A 31 11.67 -10.99 -8.39
N ILE A 32 11.94 -12.07 -9.10
CA ILE A 32 10.94 -12.81 -9.90
C ILE A 32 9.82 -13.31 -8.98
N SER A 33 10.16 -13.98 -7.88
CA SER A 33 9.19 -14.49 -6.92
C SER A 33 8.33 -13.38 -6.29
N LEU A 34 8.90 -12.19 -6.03
CA LEU A 34 8.20 -11.03 -5.53
C LEU A 34 7.17 -10.52 -6.55
N ILE A 35 7.59 -10.38 -7.81
CA ILE A 35 6.72 -9.91 -8.89
C ILE A 35 5.57 -10.88 -9.12
N GLU A 36 5.83 -12.18 -9.16
CA GLU A 36 4.81 -13.23 -9.30
C GLU A 36 3.79 -13.19 -8.17
N SER A 37 4.25 -13.05 -6.92
CA SER A 37 3.40 -12.93 -5.73
C SER A 37 2.49 -11.70 -5.82
N TRP A 38 3.04 -10.56 -6.21
CA TRP A 38 2.27 -9.33 -6.40
C TRP A 38 1.24 -9.48 -7.53
N GLN A 39 1.64 -10.03 -8.68
CA GLN A 39 0.72 -10.29 -9.81
C GLN A 39 -0.42 -11.22 -9.41
N GLN A 40 -0.14 -12.23 -8.59
CA GLN A 40 -1.16 -13.13 -8.09
C GLN A 40 -2.17 -12.40 -7.21
N VAL A 41 -1.72 -11.50 -6.34
CA VAL A 41 -2.62 -10.66 -5.52
C VAL A 41 -3.45 -9.72 -6.41
N CYS A 42 -2.85 -9.08 -7.41
CA CYS A 42 -3.60 -8.26 -8.37
C CYS A 42 -4.72 -9.06 -9.07
N LYS A 43 -4.43 -10.30 -9.48
CA LYS A 43 -5.44 -11.21 -10.07
C LYS A 43 -6.55 -11.54 -9.07
N GLN A 44 -6.22 -11.77 -7.79
CA GLN A 44 -7.22 -12.04 -6.75
C GLN A 44 -8.14 -10.83 -6.53
N VAL A 45 -7.59 -9.61 -6.49
CA VAL A 45 -8.40 -8.37 -6.41
C VAL A 45 -9.34 -8.27 -7.61
N ALA A 46 -8.83 -8.46 -8.84
CA ALA A 46 -9.63 -8.39 -10.05
C ALA A 46 -10.76 -9.46 -10.06
N GLN A 47 -10.46 -10.68 -9.62
CA GLN A 47 -11.45 -11.75 -9.50
C GLN A 47 -12.53 -11.43 -8.46
N ALA A 48 -12.13 -10.92 -7.29
CA ALA A 48 -13.07 -10.51 -6.25
C ALA A 48 -14.01 -9.38 -6.72
N CYS A 49 -13.47 -8.37 -7.43
CA CYS A 49 -14.26 -7.30 -8.04
C CYS A 49 -15.26 -7.86 -9.07
N ALA A 50 -14.81 -8.74 -9.97
CA ALA A 50 -15.66 -9.34 -11.01
C ALA A 50 -16.83 -10.14 -10.42
N GLN A 51 -16.61 -10.88 -9.32
CA GLN A 51 -17.65 -11.65 -8.62
C GLN A 51 -18.81 -10.78 -8.13
N VAL A 52 -18.53 -9.52 -7.79
CA VAL A 52 -19.54 -8.56 -7.30
C VAL A 52 -19.87 -7.46 -8.32
N LYS A 53 -19.47 -7.65 -9.58
CA LYS A 53 -19.72 -6.74 -10.72
C LYS A 53 -19.17 -5.32 -10.51
N ARG A 54 -18.03 -5.21 -9.81
CA ARG A 54 -17.26 -3.97 -9.67
C ARG A 54 -16.13 -3.91 -10.67
N GLN A 55 -15.71 -2.70 -11.04
CA GLN A 55 -14.48 -2.52 -11.82
C GLN A 55 -13.25 -2.66 -10.90
N THR A 56 -12.15 -3.15 -11.46
CA THR A 56 -10.92 -3.37 -10.67
C THR A 56 -10.30 -2.06 -10.18
N ASP A 57 -10.45 -0.97 -10.93
CA ASP A 57 -9.96 0.36 -10.60
C ASP A 57 -10.74 1.05 -9.46
N GLU A 58 -11.88 0.50 -9.06
CA GLU A 58 -12.60 0.93 -7.85
C GLU A 58 -11.92 0.46 -6.54
N VAL A 59 -10.91 -0.41 -6.63
CA VAL A 59 -10.25 -0.99 -5.45
C VAL A 59 -8.74 -0.82 -5.53
N THR A 60 -8.19 0.02 -4.67
CA THR A 60 -6.76 0.21 -4.52
C THR A 60 -6.12 -0.96 -3.78
N LEU A 61 -5.07 -1.53 -4.35
CA LEU A 61 -4.18 -2.46 -3.65
C LEU A 61 -3.08 -1.68 -2.92
N LEU A 62 -3.15 -1.62 -1.60
CA LEU A 62 -2.08 -1.09 -0.77
C LEU A 62 -1.08 -2.20 -0.44
N ALA A 63 0.13 -2.13 -1.01
CA ALA A 63 1.22 -3.06 -0.74
C ALA A 63 1.89 -2.68 0.59
N VAL A 64 1.72 -3.51 1.63
CA VAL A 64 2.25 -3.22 2.98
C VAL A 64 3.68 -3.71 3.09
N SER A 65 4.64 -2.78 2.96
CA SER A 65 6.07 -3.04 2.83
C SER A 65 6.87 -2.94 4.13
N LYS A 66 6.18 -2.84 5.27
CA LYS A 66 6.86 -2.83 6.59
C LYS A 66 7.80 -4.00 6.77
N THR A 67 8.97 -3.76 7.38
CA THR A 67 10.06 -4.72 7.60
C THR A 67 10.69 -5.29 6.32
N LYS A 68 10.50 -4.63 5.19
CA LYS A 68 11.06 -5.05 3.90
C LYS A 68 12.02 -3.99 3.36
N PRO A 69 13.09 -4.38 2.66
CA PRO A 69 14.07 -3.44 2.13
C PRO A 69 13.49 -2.55 1.02
N ALA A 70 14.10 -1.38 0.82
CA ALA A 70 13.69 -0.40 -0.19
C ALA A 70 13.71 -0.98 -1.62
N GLU A 71 14.64 -1.90 -1.93
CA GLU A 71 14.78 -2.56 -3.22
C GLU A 71 13.51 -3.32 -3.63
N MET A 72 12.82 -3.97 -2.66
CA MET A 72 11.56 -4.66 -2.94
C MET A 72 10.45 -3.67 -3.31
N VAL A 73 10.44 -2.49 -2.67
CA VAL A 73 9.52 -1.39 -3.01
C VAL A 73 9.81 -0.89 -4.43
N ALA A 74 11.09 -0.58 -4.74
CA ALA A 74 11.51 -0.15 -6.07
C ALA A 74 11.18 -1.19 -7.15
N THR A 75 11.39 -2.48 -6.87
CA THR A 75 11.06 -3.56 -7.79
C THR A 75 9.57 -3.55 -8.15
N LEU A 76 8.67 -3.43 -7.16
CA LEU A 76 7.24 -3.37 -7.44
C LEU A 76 6.81 -2.02 -8.05
N ALA A 77 7.46 -0.92 -7.71
CA ALA A 77 7.20 0.39 -8.33
C ALA A 77 7.47 0.35 -9.84
N ARG A 78 8.54 -0.33 -10.29
CA ARG A 78 8.82 -0.59 -11.72
C ARG A 78 7.72 -1.41 -12.40
N GLN A 79 7.02 -2.27 -11.67
CA GLN A 79 5.89 -3.04 -12.19
C GLN A 79 4.56 -2.27 -12.19
N GLY A 80 4.54 -1.05 -11.66
CA GLY A 80 3.36 -0.19 -11.65
C GLY A 80 2.63 -0.13 -10.31
N GLN A 81 3.11 -0.79 -9.25
CA GLN A 81 2.57 -0.57 -7.91
C GLN A 81 2.87 0.86 -7.46
N ARG A 82 1.85 1.56 -6.94
CA ARG A 82 2.00 2.96 -6.51
C ARG A 82 1.78 3.13 -5.02
N ASP A 83 0.78 2.50 -4.45
CA ASP A 83 0.37 2.67 -3.06
C ASP A 83 1.14 1.71 -2.15
N PHE A 84 1.96 2.25 -1.25
CA PHE A 84 2.75 1.48 -0.29
C PHE A 84 2.42 1.89 1.15
N GLY A 85 2.24 0.88 2.02
CA GLY A 85 1.84 1.07 3.41
C GLY A 85 2.95 0.75 4.41
N GLU A 86 3.22 1.68 5.32
CA GLU A 86 4.26 1.57 6.34
C GLU A 86 3.71 1.72 7.76
N ASN A 87 4.22 0.90 8.67
CA ASN A 87 3.82 0.93 10.08
C ASN A 87 4.86 1.59 10.98
N TYR A 88 6.13 1.57 10.59
CA TYR A 88 7.27 2.01 11.40
C TYR A 88 7.88 3.26 10.79
N LEU A 89 7.72 4.40 11.47
CA LEU A 89 8.05 5.70 10.90
C LEU A 89 9.52 5.81 10.49
N GLN A 90 10.45 5.40 11.35
CA GLN A 90 11.87 5.54 11.05
C GLN A 90 12.27 4.73 9.81
N GLU A 91 11.83 3.49 9.74
CA GLU A 91 12.03 2.62 8.57
C GLU A 91 11.45 3.23 7.29
N ALA A 92 10.24 3.79 7.40
CA ALA A 92 9.58 4.44 6.26
C ALA A 92 10.36 5.66 5.75
N LEU A 93 10.83 6.53 6.65
CA LEU A 93 11.62 7.71 6.29
C LEU A 93 12.94 7.33 5.59
N GLU A 94 13.60 6.28 6.06
CA GLU A 94 14.80 5.74 5.40
C GLU A 94 14.49 5.26 3.97
N LYS A 95 13.37 4.54 3.77
CA LYS A 95 12.93 4.09 2.45
C LYS A 95 12.59 5.28 1.54
N ILE A 96 11.81 6.24 2.03
CA ILE A 96 11.44 7.46 1.29
C ILE A 96 12.71 8.19 0.84
N GLN A 97 13.69 8.34 1.73
CA GLN A 97 14.96 8.99 1.42
C GLN A 97 15.78 8.22 0.38
N VAL A 98 15.90 6.89 0.52
CA VAL A 98 16.67 6.04 -0.40
C VAL A 98 16.04 5.98 -1.79
N LEU A 99 14.70 5.98 -1.87
CA LEU A 99 13.94 5.89 -3.11
C LEU A 99 13.69 7.27 -3.75
N GLY A 100 13.86 8.34 -3.00
CA GLY A 100 13.75 9.71 -3.49
C GLY A 100 14.77 9.98 -4.60
N GLY A 101 14.33 10.53 -5.73
CA GLY A 101 15.17 10.81 -6.89
C GLY A 101 15.39 9.62 -7.83
N GLN A 102 14.80 8.46 -7.57
CA GLN A 102 14.72 7.36 -8.53
C GLN A 102 13.48 7.55 -9.42
N PRO A 103 13.60 7.70 -10.75
CA PRO A 103 12.47 8.05 -11.62
C PRO A 103 11.29 7.10 -11.53
N GLU A 104 11.53 5.81 -11.34
CA GLU A 104 10.51 4.78 -11.18
C GLU A 104 9.74 4.88 -9.86
N CYS A 105 10.31 5.58 -8.87
CA CYS A 105 9.76 5.73 -7.52
C CYS A 105 9.10 7.10 -7.29
N GLU A 106 9.23 8.05 -8.21
CA GLU A 106 8.65 9.41 -8.08
C GLU A 106 7.12 9.41 -7.92
N SER A 107 6.45 8.38 -8.46
CA SER A 107 4.98 8.25 -8.38
C SER A 107 4.50 7.34 -7.25
N ILE A 108 5.37 6.99 -6.29
CA ILE A 108 4.96 6.25 -5.10
C ILE A 108 4.08 7.14 -4.22
N ILE A 109 2.98 6.58 -3.75
CA ILE A 109 2.07 7.16 -2.79
C ILE A 109 2.30 6.47 -1.45
N TRP A 110 2.78 7.24 -0.46
CA TRP A 110 3.13 6.70 0.84
C TRP A 110 1.97 6.80 1.83
N HIS A 111 1.58 5.65 2.37
CA HIS A 111 0.53 5.54 3.38
C HIS A 111 1.12 5.19 4.75
N TYR A 112 0.93 6.05 5.73
CA TYR A 112 1.20 5.70 7.12
C TYR A 112 0.02 4.95 7.71
N ILE A 113 0.26 3.70 8.11
CA ILE A 113 -0.75 2.80 8.67
C ILE A 113 -0.36 2.27 10.06
N GLY A 114 0.65 2.87 10.69
CA GLY A 114 1.07 2.58 12.06
C GLY A 114 0.40 3.49 13.10
N SER A 115 0.56 3.17 14.37
CA SER A 115 0.07 4.01 15.47
C SER A 115 0.79 5.36 15.51
N ILE A 116 0.05 6.46 15.67
CA ILE A 116 0.60 7.81 15.63
C ILE A 116 0.96 8.29 17.03
N GLN A 117 2.24 8.46 17.30
CA GLN A 117 2.75 9.12 18.50
C GLN A 117 2.74 10.64 18.31
N ARG A 118 2.34 11.41 19.36
CA ARG A 118 2.26 12.88 19.31
C ARG A 118 3.54 13.58 18.84
N ASN A 119 4.70 13.07 19.24
CA ASN A 119 6.00 13.65 18.90
C ASN A 119 6.47 13.29 17.46
N LYS A 120 5.74 12.45 16.75
CA LYS A 120 6.06 11.98 15.39
C LYS A 120 5.16 12.57 14.30
N THR A 121 4.19 13.40 14.68
CA THR A 121 3.21 13.97 13.73
C THR A 121 3.85 14.86 12.67
N ARG A 122 4.95 15.56 12.97
CA ARG A 122 5.65 16.38 11.99
C ARG A 122 6.25 15.54 10.87
N ASP A 123 7.04 14.55 11.22
CA ASP A 123 7.68 13.67 10.23
C ASP A 123 6.64 12.97 9.34
N ILE A 124 5.48 12.60 9.93
CA ILE A 124 4.37 12.02 9.17
C ILE A 124 3.75 13.06 8.24
N ALA A 125 3.46 14.27 8.72
CA ALA A 125 2.84 15.31 7.93
C ALA A 125 3.72 15.78 6.76
N GLU A 126 5.03 15.74 6.90
CA GLU A 126 6.00 16.20 5.89
C GLU A 126 6.31 15.14 4.81
N ASN A 127 6.15 13.83 5.11
CA ASN A 127 6.69 12.77 4.25
C ASN A 127 5.65 11.78 3.70
N PHE A 128 4.39 11.83 4.16
CA PHE A 128 3.37 10.89 3.72
C PHE A 128 2.26 11.59 2.93
N ASP A 129 1.62 10.84 2.03
CA ASP A 129 0.46 11.29 1.25
C ASP A 129 -0.85 10.91 1.92
N TRP A 130 -0.83 9.83 2.71
CA TRP A 130 -1.96 9.30 3.43
C TRP A 130 -1.63 8.93 4.87
N VAL A 131 -2.61 9.14 5.76
CA VAL A 131 -2.64 8.63 7.12
C VAL A 131 -3.93 7.86 7.33
N GLN A 132 -3.86 6.58 7.68
CA GLN A 132 -5.06 5.74 7.80
C GLN A 132 -5.46 5.44 9.27
N THR A 133 -4.69 5.92 10.24
CA THR A 133 -4.82 5.55 11.65
C THR A 133 -5.15 6.75 12.54
N LEU A 134 -5.89 7.71 11.97
CA LEU A 134 -6.34 8.87 12.73
C LEU A 134 -7.49 8.46 13.66
N GLU A 135 -7.33 8.69 14.97
CA GLU A 135 -8.32 8.29 15.97
C GLU A 135 -8.61 9.37 17.02
N ARG A 136 -7.90 10.51 16.99
CA ARG A 136 -8.00 11.58 17.99
C ARG A 136 -7.82 12.95 17.35
N GLU A 137 -8.65 13.91 17.76
CA GLU A 137 -8.59 15.30 17.28
C GLU A 137 -7.22 15.94 17.47
N ILE A 138 -6.57 15.73 18.64
CA ILE A 138 -5.26 16.34 18.92
C ILE A 138 -4.20 15.89 17.92
N ILE A 139 -4.30 14.70 17.36
CA ILE A 139 -3.40 14.21 16.30
C ILE A 139 -3.75 14.90 14.98
N ALA A 140 -5.02 14.98 14.63
CA ALA A 140 -5.49 15.69 13.42
C ALA A 140 -5.03 17.15 13.41
N LYS A 141 -5.24 17.86 14.53
CA LYS A 141 -4.79 19.24 14.70
C LYS A 141 -3.30 19.40 14.44
N ARG A 142 -2.47 18.53 15.02
CA ARG A 142 -1.01 18.59 14.84
C ARG A 142 -0.59 18.27 13.41
N LEU A 143 -1.21 17.29 12.77
CA LEU A 143 -0.96 16.98 11.36
C LEU A 143 -1.31 18.17 10.47
N ASN A 144 -2.45 18.82 10.71
CA ASN A 144 -2.87 20.00 9.99
C ASN A 144 -1.89 21.19 10.18
N GLU A 145 -1.50 21.48 11.42
CA GLU A 145 -0.57 22.56 11.73
C GLU A 145 0.84 22.34 11.17
N GLN A 146 1.24 21.08 11.00
CA GLN A 146 2.60 20.68 10.61
C GLN A 146 2.72 20.28 9.13
N ARG A 147 1.60 20.13 8.41
CA ARG A 147 1.62 19.89 6.96
C ARG A 147 2.17 21.12 6.24
N PRO A 148 3.27 21.00 5.47
CA PRO A 148 3.81 22.12 4.69
C PRO A 148 2.79 22.69 3.70
N ALA A 149 2.81 24.00 3.52
CA ALA A 149 1.82 24.69 2.68
C ALA A 149 1.99 24.40 1.18
N GLU A 150 3.20 24.03 0.77
CA GLU A 150 3.57 23.64 -0.59
C GLU A 150 3.13 22.22 -0.97
N LEU A 151 2.82 21.40 0.03
CA LEU A 151 2.30 20.05 -0.22
C LEU A 151 0.77 20.06 -0.33
N SER A 152 0.25 19.17 -1.14
CA SER A 152 -1.19 18.90 -1.19
C SER A 152 -1.73 18.53 0.20
N PRO A 153 -3.00 18.77 0.52
CA PRO A 153 -3.58 18.32 1.77
C PRO A 153 -3.33 16.83 2.02
N LEU A 154 -3.00 16.49 3.26
CA LEU A 154 -2.75 15.12 3.67
C LEU A 154 -4.08 14.33 3.67
N ASN A 155 -4.16 13.27 2.88
CA ASN A 155 -5.33 12.40 2.90
C ASN A 155 -5.39 11.63 4.22
N VAL A 156 -6.54 11.67 4.89
CA VAL A 156 -6.70 11.01 6.19
C VAL A 156 -7.93 10.10 6.21
N LEU A 157 -7.76 8.91 6.80
CA LEU A 157 -8.85 8.01 7.17
C LEU A 157 -8.96 7.99 8.69
N ILE A 158 -10.19 7.97 9.19
CA ILE A 158 -10.43 7.74 10.60
C ILE A 158 -10.39 6.23 10.84
N GLN A 159 -9.51 5.80 11.75
CA GLN A 159 -9.53 4.42 12.22
C GLN A 159 -10.65 4.24 13.23
N VAL A 160 -11.54 3.29 12.94
CA VAL A 160 -12.69 2.96 13.79
C VAL A 160 -12.52 1.59 14.44
N ASN A 161 -12.68 1.52 15.75
CA ASN A 161 -12.81 0.29 16.50
C ASN A 161 -14.26 -0.22 16.38
N ILE A 162 -14.56 -0.82 15.22
CA ILE A 162 -15.93 -1.24 14.86
C ILE A 162 -16.48 -2.35 15.76
N ASP A 163 -15.61 -3.12 16.40
CA ASP A 163 -15.97 -4.22 17.29
C ASP A 163 -16.09 -3.79 18.75
N THR A 164 -15.74 -2.54 19.08
CA THR A 164 -15.75 -1.98 20.44
C THR A 164 -14.93 -2.80 21.45
N GLU A 165 -13.80 -3.37 21.00
CA GLU A 165 -12.89 -4.13 21.84
C GLU A 165 -11.84 -3.21 22.49
N ASP A 166 -11.71 -3.24 23.82
CA ASP A 166 -10.76 -2.37 24.56
C ASP A 166 -9.29 -2.55 24.14
N SER A 167 -8.93 -3.71 23.57
CA SER A 167 -7.57 -4.02 23.13
C SER A 167 -7.23 -3.46 21.76
N LYS A 168 -8.19 -2.89 21.01
CA LYS A 168 -8.00 -2.40 19.65
C LYS A 168 -7.91 -0.89 19.57
N SER A 169 -7.03 -0.42 18.68
CA SER A 169 -6.94 1.00 18.31
C SER A 169 -8.12 1.44 17.46
N GLY A 170 -8.38 2.74 17.44
CA GLY A 170 -9.44 3.39 16.70
C GLY A 170 -10.44 4.08 17.63
N CYS A 171 -11.09 5.14 17.15
CA CYS A 171 -12.19 5.75 17.90
C CYS A 171 -13.41 4.83 17.91
N LEU A 172 -14.26 4.96 18.92
CA LEU A 172 -15.53 4.24 18.92
C LEU A 172 -16.48 4.84 17.86
N PRO A 173 -17.40 4.04 17.30
CA PRO A 173 -18.42 4.56 16.39
C PRO A 173 -19.22 5.74 16.98
N ALA A 174 -19.46 5.74 18.30
CA ALA A 174 -20.17 6.81 18.99
C ALA A 174 -19.41 8.15 19.02
N ASP A 175 -18.06 8.12 18.97
CA ASP A 175 -17.20 9.31 19.03
C ASP A 175 -16.92 9.90 17.62
N LEU A 176 -17.31 9.17 16.58
CA LEU A 176 -17.01 9.51 15.20
C LEU A 176 -17.63 10.85 14.74
N PRO A 177 -18.90 11.20 15.08
CA PRO A 177 -19.48 12.49 14.69
C PRO A 177 -18.71 13.68 15.23
N GLU A 178 -18.27 13.64 16.49
CA GLU A 178 -17.48 14.71 17.11
C GLU A 178 -16.11 14.84 16.41
N LEU A 179 -15.45 13.74 16.14
CA LEU A 179 -14.16 13.72 15.46
C LEU A 179 -14.25 14.24 14.02
N ILE A 180 -15.29 13.89 13.26
CA ILE A 180 -15.55 14.41 11.92
C ILE A 180 -15.81 15.91 11.97
N ALA A 181 -16.64 16.37 12.91
CA ALA A 181 -16.96 17.79 13.07
C ALA A 181 -15.71 18.63 13.34
N ALA A 182 -14.75 18.10 14.09
CA ALA A 182 -13.48 18.78 14.35
C ALA A 182 -12.55 18.78 13.11
N ILE A 183 -12.44 17.63 12.41
CA ILE A 183 -11.46 17.47 11.31
C ILE A 183 -11.89 18.18 10.04
N LYS A 184 -13.17 18.21 9.70
CA LYS A 184 -13.67 18.74 8.43
C LYS A 184 -13.32 20.21 8.16
N HIS A 185 -12.87 20.93 9.18
CA HIS A 185 -12.44 22.32 9.10
C HIS A 185 -10.92 22.50 8.94
N TYR A 186 -10.15 21.41 8.92
CA TYR A 186 -8.70 21.46 8.77
C TYR A 186 -8.31 21.51 7.30
N GLU A 187 -7.95 22.68 6.80
CA GLU A 187 -7.70 22.94 5.37
C GLU A 187 -6.52 22.15 4.77
N ARG A 188 -5.58 21.72 5.63
CA ARG A 188 -4.41 20.92 5.19
C ARG A 188 -4.60 19.42 5.37
N LEU A 189 -5.80 18.99 5.77
CA LEU A 189 -6.21 17.60 5.80
C LEU A 189 -7.38 17.40 4.83
N GLN A 190 -7.33 16.30 4.10
CA GLN A 190 -8.43 15.85 3.27
C GLN A 190 -9.03 14.58 3.88
N LEU A 191 -10.19 14.72 4.52
CA LEU A 191 -10.90 13.59 5.09
C LEU A 191 -11.52 12.73 3.98
N ARG A 192 -11.03 11.47 3.86
CA ARG A 192 -11.36 10.57 2.76
C ARG A 192 -12.29 9.42 3.15
N GLY A 193 -12.42 9.09 4.43
CA GLY A 193 -13.26 7.97 4.85
C GLY A 193 -12.78 7.26 6.10
N LEU A 194 -13.01 5.95 6.13
CA LEU A 194 -12.77 5.10 7.29
C LEU A 194 -11.74 4.00 7.02
N MET A 195 -11.05 3.60 8.09
CA MET A 195 -10.20 2.41 8.13
C MET A 195 -10.59 1.53 9.31
N ILE A 196 -10.66 0.23 9.10
CA ILE A 196 -10.88 -0.75 10.17
C ILE A 196 -9.91 -1.92 10.12
N ILE A 197 -9.65 -2.50 11.27
CA ILE A 197 -9.00 -3.80 11.44
C ILE A 197 -9.94 -4.64 12.32
N PRO A 198 -10.86 -5.41 11.73
CA PRO A 198 -11.86 -6.15 12.50
C PRO A 198 -11.22 -7.30 13.31
N ALA A 199 -11.99 -7.86 14.25
CA ALA A 199 -11.64 -9.11 14.90
C ALA A 199 -11.53 -10.25 13.89
N LYS A 200 -10.70 -11.24 14.19
CA LYS A 200 -10.58 -12.41 13.30
C LYS A 200 -11.96 -13.05 13.09
N ALA A 201 -12.27 -13.34 11.82
CA ALA A 201 -13.52 -13.96 11.38
C ALA A 201 -14.81 -13.13 11.63
N ASN A 202 -14.71 -11.84 11.95
CA ASN A 202 -15.90 -10.98 12.05
C ASN A 202 -16.23 -10.32 10.70
N ILE A 203 -16.83 -11.09 9.79
CA ILE A 203 -17.22 -10.62 8.44
C ILE A 203 -18.32 -9.54 8.53
N ASP A 204 -19.18 -9.59 9.56
CA ASP A 204 -20.23 -8.61 9.81
C ASP A 204 -19.67 -7.19 10.05
N ALA A 205 -18.43 -7.09 10.54
CA ALA A 205 -17.76 -5.80 10.72
C ALA A 205 -17.64 -5.01 9.41
N PHE A 206 -17.46 -5.67 8.26
CA PHE A 206 -17.37 -5.00 6.96
C PHE A 206 -18.71 -4.37 6.57
N ALA A 207 -19.82 -5.09 6.74
CA ALA A 207 -21.16 -4.59 6.44
C ALA A 207 -21.54 -3.42 7.36
N ARG A 208 -21.24 -3.51 8.67
CA ARG A 208 -21.44 -2.42 9.65
C ARG A 208 -20.62 -1.18 9.30
N THR A 209 -19.39 -1.37 8.87
CA THR A 209 -18.52 -0.25 8.48
C THR A 209 -19.02 0.41 7.20
N LYS A 210 -19.48 -0.39 6.22
CA LYS A 210 -20.10 0.16 5.01
C LYS A 210 -21.33 1.00 5.35
N GLN A 211 -22.23 0.49 6.19
CA GLN A 211 -23.40 1.25 6.61
C GLN A 211 -23.01 2.57 7.27
N LEU A 212 -22.07 2.54 8.22
CA LEU A 212 -21.57 3.73 8.90
C LEU A 212 -20.97 4.74 7.91
N PHE A 213 -20.22 4.28 6.92
CA PHE A 213 -19.63 5.11 5.88
C PHE A 213 -20.71 5.80 5.02
N GLU A 214 -21.76 5.08 4.63
CA GLU A 214 -22.87 5.64 3.84
C GLU A 214 -23.72 6.62 4.67
N ASP A 215 -23.97 6.33 5.95
CA ASP A 215 -24.69 7.23 6.84
C ASP A 215 -23.95 8.57 6.98
N ILE A 216 -22.63 8.53 7.20
CA ILE A 216 -21.80 9.74 7.25
C ILE A 216 -21.84 10.52 5.92
N LYS A 217 -21.79 9.83 4.80
CA LYS A 217 -21.87 10.45 3.47
C LYS A 217 -23.18 11.21 3.25
N ILE A 218 -24.26 10.70 3.80
CA ILE A 218 -25.59 11.35 3.76
C ILE A 218 -25.63 12.53 4.73
N GLU A 219 -25.10 12.39 5.93
CA GLU A 219 -25.11 13.42 6.98
C GLU A 219 -24.16 14.60 6.67
N HIS A 220 -23.09 14.33 5.91
CA HIS A 220 -22.02 15.26 5.60
C HIS A 220 -21.79 15.43 4.09
N PRO A 221 -22.77 15.95 3.32
CA PRO A 221 -22.64 16.13 1.87
C PRO A 221 -21.51 17.11 1.47
N GLU A 222 -21.01 17.90 2.41
CA GLU A 222 -19.86 18.76 2.22
C GLU A 222 -18.54 18.02 2.11
N LEU A 223 -18.46 16.76 2.55
CA LEU A 223 -17.28 15.89 2.42
C LEU A 223 -17.20 15.29 1.01
N GLN A 224 -16.92 16.13 0.01
CA GLN A 224 -16.95 15.74 -1.41
C GLN A 224 -15.99 14.60 -1.78
N GLN A 225 -14.91 14.42 -1.01
CA GLN A 225 -13.92 13.36 -1.22
C GLN A 225 -14.05 12.22 -0.20
N TRP A 226 -15.24 12.04 0.40
CA TRP A 226 -15.55 10.89 1.23
C TRP A 226 -15.83 9.67 0.36
N ASP A 227 -14.75 8.95 -0.01
CA ASP A 227 -14.75 7.93 -1.06
C ASP A 227 -13.98 6.65 -0.71
N THR A 228 -13.29 6.62 0.45
CA THR A 228 -12.35 5.54 0.76
C THR A 228 -12.77 4.73 1.98
N LEU A 229 -12.99 3.43 1.76
CA LEU A 229 -13.12 2.41 2.78
C LEU A 229 -11.89 1.50 2.76
N SER A 230 -10.96 1.70 3.70
CA SER A 230 -9.78 0.85 3.85
C SER A 230 -10.08 -0.29 4.80
N MET A 231 -10.40 -1.44 4.24
CA MET A 231 -10.70 -2.68 4.99
C MET A 231 -10.39 -3.91 4.15
N GLY A 232 -10.05 -5.01 4.82
CA GLY A 232 -9.62 -6.26 4.18
C GLY A 232 -8.11 -6.39 4.07
N MET A 233 -7.65 -7.60 4.34
CA MET A 233 -6.25 -8.04 4.27
C MET A 233 -6.19 -9.37 3.49
N SER A 234 -5.02 -9.98 3.40
CA SER A 234 -4.81 -11.20 2.62
C SER A 234 -5.83 -12.32 2.86
N GLY A 235 -6.36 -12.45 4.08
CA GLY A 235 -7.25 -13.56 4.45
C GLY A 235 -8.74 -13.28 4.26
N ASP A 236 -9.15 -12.02 4.12
CA ASP A 236 -10.55 -11.58 4.11
C ASP A 236 -10.84 -10.53 3.02
N MET A 237 -9.91 -10.39 2.06
CA MET A 237 -9.96 -9.38 1.00
C MET A 237 -11.21 -9.51 0.13
N SER A 238 -11.60 -10.72 -0.24
CA SER A 238 -12.76 -10.96 -1.11
C SER A 238 -14.05 -10.55 -0.43
N GLU A 239 -14.21 -10.87 0.85
CA GLU A 239 -15.35 -10.48 1.68
C GLU A 239 -15.40 -8.97 1.88
N ALA A 240 -14.25 -8.34 2.10
CA ALA A 240 -14.17 -6.89 2.25
C ALA A 240 -14.58 -6.17 0.95
N ILE A 241 -14.12 -6.64 -0.22
CA ILE A 241 -14.50 -6.12 -1.54
C ILE A 241 -15.99 -6.30 -1.79
N ALA A 242 -16.56 -7.45 -1.44
CA ALA A 242 -17.99 -7.70 -1.56
C ALA A 242 -18.82 -6.76 -0.67
N ASN A 243 -18.27 -6.30 0.44
CA ASN A 243 -18.89 -5.33 1.35
C ASN A 243 -18.48 -3.88 1.06
N GLY A 244 -17.94 -3.59 -0.11
CA GLY A 244 -17.73 -2.20 -0.57
C GLY A 244 -16.36 -1.62 -0.20
N SER A 245 -15.37 -2.42 0.21
CA SER A 245 -13.99 -1.94 0.37
C SER A 245 -13.50 -1.26 -0.91
N THR A 246 -12.88 -0.10 -0.79
CA THR A 246 -12.21 0.60 -1.89
C THR A 246 -10.69 0.58 -1.76
N MET A 247 -10.17 0.02 -0.66
CA MET A 247 -8.74 -0.17 -0.46
C MET A 247 -8.49 -1.42 0.38
N VAL A 248 -7.73 -2.37 -0.17
CA VAL A 248 -7.28 -3.58 0.53
C VAL A 248 -5.80 -3.52 0.84
N ARG A 249 -5.39 -4.03 2.01
CA ARG A 249 -4.01 -3.94 2.53
C ARG A 249 -3.36 -5.31 2.57
N VAL A 250 -2.39 -5.55 1.70
CA VAL A 250 -1.74 -6.85 1.56
C VAL A 250 -0.22 -6.74 1.77
N GLY A 251 0.29 -7.48 2.74
CA GLY A 251 1.72 -7.50 3.06
C GLY A 251 2.35 -8.87 2.82
N THR A 252 2.16 -9.79 3.75
CA THR A 252 2.84 -11.11 3.76
C THR A 252 2.66 -11.91 2.47
N THR A 253 1.50 -11.83 1.82
CA THR A 253 1.25 -12.53 0.57
C THR A 253 2.08 -11.99 -0.58
N ILE A 254 2.42 -10.71 -0.57
CA ILE A 254 3.28 -10.07 -1.58
C ILE A 254 4.75 -10.25 -1.22
N PHE A 255 5.14 -9.85 -0.01
CA PHE A 255 6.53 -9.68 0.39
C PHE A 255 7.13 -10.88 1.16
N GLY A 256 6.34 -11.93 1.40
CA GLY A 256 6.75 -13.04 2.24
C GLY A 256 6.68 -12.76 3.75
N ALA A 257 6.95 -13.79 4.55
CA ALA A 257 6.99 -13.67 6.01
C ALA A 257 8.03 -12.61 6.47
N ARG A 258 7.90 -12.19 7.73
CA ARG A 258 8.93 -11.35 8.37
C ARG A 258 10.20 -12.19 8.55
N ALA A 259 11.34 -11.59 8.22
CA ALA A 259 12.65 -12.16 8.55
C ALA A 259 12.87 -12.06 10.05
#